data_5699ccfa4d2ffede6d14ed8e2029cc61
#
_entry.id   5699ccfa4d2ffede6d14ed8e2029cc61
#
_cell.length_a   1.000
_cell.length_b   1.000
_cell.length_c   1.000
_cell.angle_alpha   90.00
_cell.angle_beta   90.00
_cell.angle_gamma   90.00
#
_symmetry.space_group_name_H-M   'P 1'
#
loop_
_entity.id
_entity.type
_entity.pdbx_description
1 polymer ?
#
loop_
_entity_poly.entity_id
_entity_poly.type
_entity_poly.pdbx_seq_one_letter_code
_entity_poly.pdbx_strand_id
1 'polypeptide(L)'
;MLPFLLAAATPLPASAGVRFERDRIVARLAEGEADRATHRPVTVDDPVRVASISKLAVALAVMRLVERGKLDLDLDVSTYLGWTLRNPAFPEVPVTLRRLLSHTSGVRDAAGYGIALDGDLTVRMAEPGAWDAAHGAGYFAYANLNYPLIAAVMEGATGTRFDRIMAEQVFAPLKIAGCFNWSTCAPDAARHAVVLYRAWGEVAYDDLHGRPPACPGTPAQDGGCDLARYRLSHSSGFFSPQGGMRIAPTGLARIGAALARPGYLSRASLAAMTRPQWRYDGHNGDIGGGFYCAFGLGVMFIGSGTPQPGCHDDPIGDGKTRIGHAGEAYGLRSGLWVDPATDKGVAFYTTAVADDAPVGRSAYTAREEAMAKRVLAAR
;
A
#
# COMPACT_ATOMS: atom_id res chain seq x y z
N MET A 1 -15.19 -54.17 2.24
CA MET A 1 -15.50 -52.77 2.67
C MET A 1 -14.28 -51.93 2.37
N LEU A 2 -14.27 -51.18 1.28
CA LEU A 2 -13.23 -50.15 1.03
C LEU A 2 -13.56 -48.95 1.92
N PRO A 3 -12.57 -48.39 2.64
CA PRO A 3 -12.80 -47.15 3.36
C PRO A 3 -12.90 -46.01 2.33
N PHE A 4 -14.04 -45.33 2.33
CA PHE A 4 -14.17 -44.02 1.67
C PHE A 4 -13.22 -43.07 2.39
N LEU A 5 -12.09 -42.77 1.77
CA LEU A 5 -11.29 -41.61 2.11
C LEU A 5 -12.13 -40.38 1.76
N LEU A 6 -12.76 -39.77 2.78
CA LEU A 6 -13.27 -38.42 2.64
C LEU A 6 -12.09 -37.53 2.27
N ALA A 7 -12.05 -37.06 1.04
CA ALA A 7 -11.14 -36.00 0.65
C ALA A 7 -11.43 -34.80 1.56
N ALA A 8 -10.46 -34.44 2.39
CA ALA A 8 -10.56 -33.25 3.23
C ALA A 8 -10.83 -32.08 2.30
N ALA A 9 -11.93 -31.37 2.53
CA ALA A 9 -12.26 -30.17 1.74
C ALA A 9 -11.07 -29.19 1.85
N THR A 10 -10.58 -28.74 0.71
CA THR A 10 -9.51 -27.73 0.70
C THR A 10 -9.96 -26.51 1.52
N PRO A 11 -9.18 -26.08 2.53
CA PRO A 11 -9.57 -24.95 3.36
C PRO A 11 -9.84 -23.71 2.49
N LEU A 12 -10.94 -23.02 2.76
CA LEU A 12 -11.27 -21.78 2.06
C LEU A 12 -10.18 -20.74 2.33
N PRO A 13 -9.70 -20.03 1.31
CA PRO A 13 -8.76 -18.93 1.49
C PRO A 13 -9.35 -17.85 2.40
N ALA A 14 -8.50 -17.27 3.27
CA ALA A 14 -8.93 -16.15 4.10
C ALA A 14 -9.37 -14.99 3.21
N SER A 15 -10.57 -14.50 3.46
CA SER A 15 -11.12 -13.30 2.81
C SER A 15 -11.91 -12.53 3.85
N ALA A 16 -11.65 -11.24 3.99
CA ALA A 16 -12.41 -10.39 4.90
C ALA A 16 -12.60 -8.99 4.32
N GLY A 17 -13.70 -8.35 4.67
CA GLY A 17 -13.98 -7.00 4.23
C GLY A 17 -15.10 -6.35 5.02
N VAL A 18 -15.14 -5.03 4.93
CA VAL A 18 -16.17 -4.21 5.56
C VAL A 18 -16.71 -3.19 4.56
N ARG A 19 -18.00 -2.94 4.62
CA ARG A 19 -18.62 -1.75 4.05
C ARG A 19 -18.78 -0.71 5.16
N PHE A 20 -18.45 0.52 4.83
CA PHE A 20 -18.54 1.62 5.78
C PHE A 20 -19.20 2.83 5.15
N GLU A 21 -19.82 3.63 5.99
CA GLU A 21 -20.42 4.92 5.66
C GLU A 21 -19.90 5.92 6.69
N ARG A 22 -19.14 6.91 6.22
CA ARG A 22 -18.39 7.83 7.09
C ARG A 22 -17.43 7.07 7.99
N ASP A 23 -17.61 7.12 9.30
CA ASP A 23 -16.80 6.45 10.32
C ASP A 23 -17.46 5.16 10.89
N ARG A 24 -18.64 4.78 10.35
CA ARG A 24 -19.39 3.61 10.81
C ARG A 24 -19.23 2.44 9.85
N ILE A 25 -18.89 1.28 10.41
CA ILE A 25 -18.98 0.02 9.69
C ILE A 25 -20.45 -0.41 9.67
N VAL A 26 -20.99 -0.61 8.46
CA VAL A 26 -22.40 -0.94 8.22
C VAL A 26 -22.60 -2.39 7.77
N ALA A 27 -21.54 -3.04 7.32
CA ALA A 27 -21.55 -4.48 7.02
C ALA A 27 -20.17 -5.10 7.22
N ARG A 28 -20.14 -6.40 7.53
CA ARG A 28 -18.94 -7.20 7.75
C ARG A 28 -19.04 -8.51 6.96
N LEU A 29 -17.93 -8.94 6.38
CA LEU A 29 -17.81 -10.21 5.70
C LEU A 29 -16.47 -10.82 6.09
N ALA A 30 -16.46 -12.09 6.55
CA ALA A 30 -15.25 -12.84 6.81
C ALA A 30 -15.50 -14.31 6.50
N GLU A 31 -14.56 -14.96 5.84
CA GLU A 31 -14.65 -16.38 5.47
C GLU A 31 -13.26 -17.00 5.32
N GLY A 32 -13.15 -18.29 5.58
CA GLY A 32 -11.92 -19.03 5.52
C GLY A 32 -11.09 -18.94 6.80
N GLU A 33 -9.85 -19.43 6.72
CA GLU A 33 -8.95 -19.57 7.86
C GLU A 33 -7.82 -18.54 7.78
N ALA A 34 -7.66 -17.79 8.86
CA ALA A 34 -6.55 -16.84 9.03
C ALA A 34 -5.22 -17.58 9.23
N ASP A 35 -5.26 -18.76 9.80
CA ASP A 35 -4.13 -19.66 9.99
C ASP A 35 -4.62 -21.11 9.80
N ARG A 36 -4.14 -21.77 8.77
CA ARG A 36 -4.51 -23.15 8.42
C ARG A 36 -3.90 -24.18 9.38
N ALA A 37 -2.76 -23.88 9.98
CA ALA A 37 -2.09 -24.81 10.90
C ALA A 37 -2.89 -24.99 12.22
N THR A 38 -3.57 -23.93 12.64
CA THR A 38 -4.40 -23.91 13.86
C THR A 38 -5.90 -23.95 13.58
N HIS A 39 -6.32 -23.97 12.31
CA HIS A 39 -7.72 -23.85 11.88
C HIS A 39 -8.43 -22.61 12.45
N ARG A 40 -7.66 -21.53 12.66
CA ARG A 40 -8.21 -20.29 13.21
C ARG A 40 -9.05 -19.57 12.14
N PRO A 41 -10.35 -19.37 12.36
CA PRO A 41 -11.19 -18.62 11.42
C PRO A 41 -10.72 -17.17 11.32
N VAL A 42 -10.85 -16.57 10.14
CA VAL A 42 -10.53 -15.17 9.91
C VAL A 42 -11.65 -14.26 10.42
N THR A 43 -11.29 -13.08 10.90
CA THR A 43 -12.21 -12.01 11.28
C THR A 43 -11.86 -10.71 10.54
N VAL A 44 -12.80 -9.74 10.55
CA VAL A 44 -12.57 -8.40 9.98
C VAL A 44 -11.65 -7.52 10.83
N ASP A 45 -11.31 -7.99 12.04
CA ASP A 45 -10.44 -7.30 12.99
C ASP A 45 -9.02 -7.90 13.04
N ASP A 46 -8.76 -8.96 12.28
CA ASP A 46 -7.44 -9.58 12.17
C ASP A 46 -6.48 -8.73 11.32
N PRO A 47 -5.27 -8.42 11.81
CA PRO A 47 -4.28 -7.68 11.04
C PRO A 47 -3.71 -8.56 9.92
N VAL A 48 -3.65 -7.99 8.73
CA VAL A 48 -3.10 -8.62 7.53
C VAL A 48 -2.13 -7.67 6.84
N ARG A 49 -1.14 -8.19 6.13
CA ARG A 49 -0.29 -7.39 5.24
C ARG A 49 -1.12 -6.93 4.04
N VAL A 50 -1.46 -5.64 3.99
CA VAL A 50 -2.35 -5.09 2.94
C VAL A 50 -1.62 -4.64 1.68
N ALA A 51 -0.34 -4.96 1.55
CA ALA A 51 0.50 -4.62 0.42
C ALA A 51 0.41 -3.11 0.09
N SER A 52 0.19 -2.76 -1.19
CA SER A 52 0.31 -1.37 -1.67
C SER A 52 -0.73 -0.38 -1.12
N ILE A 53 -1.77 -0.82 -0.42
CA ILE A 53 -2.61 0.11 0.36
C ILE A 53 -1.78 0.86 1.42
N SER A 54 -0.62 0.32 1.82
CA SER A 54 0.38 1.01 2.65
C SER A 54 0.74 2.39 2.13
N LYS A 55 0.80 2.55 0.81
CA LYS A 55 1.17 3.80 0.13
C LYS A 55 0.20 4.94 0.45
N LEU A 56 -1.08 4.62 0.55
CA LEU A 56 -2.10 5.60 0.91
C LEU A 56 -1.91 6.13 2.34
N ALA A 57 -1.57 5.24 3.30
CA ALA A 57 -1.28 5.66 4.66
C ALA A 57 -0.03 6.55 4.74
N VAL A 58 1.02 6.21 3.98
CA VAL A 58 2.24 7.04 3.89
C VAL A 58 1.91 8.41 3.31
N ALA A 59 1.10 8.49 2.25
CA ALA A 59 0.69 9.75 1.67
C ALA A 59 -0.10 10.62 2.67
N LEU A 60 -0.99 10.02 3.46
CA LEU A 60 -1.70 10.72 4.54
C LEU A 60 -0.72 11.29 5.59
N ALA A 61 0.34 10.56 5.95
CA ALA A 61 1.38 11.06 6.86
C ALA A 61 2.15 12.24 6.25
N VAL A 62 2.55 12.14 4.97
CA VAL A 62 3.19 13.25 4.24
C VAL A 62 2.31 14.48 4.28
N MET A 63 1.02 14.37 3.93
CA MET A 63 0.11 15.51 3.94
C MET A 63 -0.04 16.15 5.32
N ARG A 64 -0.03 15.36 6.40
CA ARG A 64 -0.01 15.91 7.77
C ARG A 64 1.28 16.67 8.08
N LEU A 65 2.42 16.17 7.61
CA LEU A 65 3.71 16.87 7.80
C LEU A 65 3.75 18.16 6.95
N VAL A 66 3.11 18.16 5.77
CA VAL A 66 2.93 19.39 4.97
C VAL A 66 2.08 20.42 5.71
N GLU A 67 0.94 20.03 6.28
CA GLU A 67 0.11 20.94 7.09
C GLU A 67 0.82 21.53 8.31
N ARG A 68 1.80 20.82 8.83
CA ARG A 68 2.64 21.26 9.96
C ARG A 68 3.85 22.08 9.52
N GLY A 69 4.01 22.37 8.24
CA GLY A 69 5.14 23.09 7.68
C GLY A 69 6.48 22.35 7.77
N LYS A 70 6.45 21.01 7.97
CA LYS A 70 7.66 20.18 8.02
C LYS A 70 8.11 19.71 6.65
N LEU A 71 7.19 19.59 5.72
CA LEU A 71 7.42 19.17 4.33
C LEU A 71 6.77 20.16 3.37
N ASP A 72 7.32 20.25 2.17
CA ASP A 72 6.75 20.93 1.02
C ASP A 72 6.64 19.93 -0.13
N LEU A 73 5.50 19.92 -0.81
CA LEU A 73 5.25 18.97 -1.92
C LEU A 73 6.09 19.27 -3.16
N ASP A 74 6.50 20.50 -3.35
CA ASP A 74 7.10 21.01 -4.58
C ASP A 74 8.58 21.38 -4.42
N LEU A 75 9.09 21.36 -3.18
CA LEU A 75 10.51 21.56 -2.91
C LEU A 75 11.31 20.34 -3.36
N ASP A 76 12.54 20.58 -3.83
CA ASP A 76 13.51 19.54 -4.13
C ASP A 76 13.79 18.68 -2.88
N VAL A 77 13.51 17.38 -2.97
CA VAL A 77 13.66 16.47 -1.82
C VAL A 77 15.10 16.33 -1.34
N SER A 78 16.10 16.67 -2.15
CA SER A 78 17.51 16.69 -1.76
C SER A 78 17.75 17.60 -0.55
N THR A 79 16.91 18.63 -0.35
CA THR A 79 16.94 19.53 0.80
C THR A 79 16.71 18.79 2.12
N TYR A 80 15.91 17.72 2.13
CA TYR A 80 15.61 16.93 3.31
C TYR A 80 16.55 15.74 3.48
N LEU A 81 17.04 15.19 2.36
CA LEU A 81 17.81 13.93 2.36
C LEU A 81 19.24 14.09 2.86
N GLY A 82 19.83 15.30 2.76
CA GLY A 82 21.26 15.52 3.03
C GLY A 82 22.18 15.02 1.91
N TRP A 83 21.62 14.53 0.80
CA TRP A 83 22.30 14.12 -0.41
C TRP A 83 21.46 14.43 -1.64
N THR A 84 22.12 14.54 -2.81
CA THR A 84 21.44 14.92 -4.06
C THR A 84 20.74 13.74 -4.69
N LEU A 85 19.42 13.83 -4.88
CA LEU A 85 18.62 12.86 -5.63
C LEU A 85 18.27 13.42 -6.99
N ARG A 86 18.82 12.82 -8.04
CA ARG A 86 18.59 13.23 -9.44
C ARG A 86 18.55 12.03 -10.37
N ASN A 87 17.71 12.11 -11.38
CA ASN A 87 17.79 11.22 -12.52
C ASN A 87 19.03 11.62 -13.35
N PRO A 88 20.01 10.70 -13.56
CA PRO A 88 21.23 11.04 -14.30
C PRO A 88 20.98 11.49 -15.75
N ALA A 89 19.89 11.03 -16.37
CA ALA A 89 19.51 11.46 -17.73
C ALA A 89 18.88 12.87 -17.77
N PHE A 90 18.39 13.37 -16.62
CA PHE A 90 17.72 14.67 -16.49
C PHE A 90 18.22 15.42 -15.25
N PRO A 91 19.53 15.75 -15.15
CA PRO A 91 20.16 16.23 -13.91
C PRO A 91 19.63 17.58 -13.43
N GLU A 92 19.10 18.41 -14.33
CA GLU A 92 18.55 19.72 -14.00
C GLU A 92 17.11 19.64 -13.43
N VAL A 93 16.47 18.47 -13.49
CA VAL A 93 15.08 18.32 -13.08
C VAL A 93 15.01 17.89 -11.61
N PRO A 94 14.50 18.73 -10.69
CA PRO A 94 14.39 18.36 -9.28
C PRO A 94 13.37 17.22 -9.09
N VAL A 95 13.69 16.31 -8.16
CA VAL A 95 12.71 15.33 -7.66
C VAL A 95 11.94 15.97 -6.50
N THR A 96 10.61 15.88 -6.55
CA THR A 96 9.73 16.47 -5.53
C THR A 96 8.83 15.40 -4.91
N LEU A 97 8.31 15.66 -3.70
CA LEU A 97 7.33 14.76 -3.07
C LEU A 97 6.09 14.57 -3.93
N ARG A 98 5.62 15.64 -4.60
CA ARG A 98 4.50 15.54 -5.55
C ARG A 98 4.76 14.49 -6.62
N ARG A 99 5.93 14.51 -7.25
CA ARG A 99 6.31 13.56 -8.30
C ARG A 99 6.50 12.15 -7.77
N LEU A 100 7.09 11.98 -6.59
CA LEU A 100 7.23 10.67 -5.94
C LEU A 100 5.86 10.06 -5.61
N LEU A 101 4.97 10.84 -4.98
CA LEU A 101 3.62 10.41 -4.59
C LEU A 101 2.70 10.12 -5.78
N SER A 102 2.89 10.80 -6.92
CA SER A 102 2.10 10.58 -8.13
C SER A 102 2.73 9.61 -9.14
N HIS A 103 3.85 8.99 -8.78
CA HIS A 103 4.61 8.08 -9.67
C HIS A 103 5.02 8.72 -11.01
N THR A 104 5.33 10.02 -10.99
CA THR A 104 5.80 10.79 -12.15
C THR A 104 7.22 11.33 -11.96
N SER A 105 7.99 10.71 -11.08
CA SER A 105 9.35 11.13 -10.69
C SER A 105 10.45 10.66 -11.63
N GLY A 106 10.16 9.68 -12.49
CA GLY A 106 11.16 8.98 -13.28
C GLY A 106 11.89 7.86 -12.54
N VAL A 107 11.51 7.54 -11.29
CA VAL A 107 12.04 6.38 -10.53
C VAL A 107 11.45 5.08 -11.08
N ARG A 108 12.29 4.02 -11.15
CA ARG A 108 11.93 2.68 -11.62
C ARG A 108 12.32 1.61 -10.60
N ASP A 109 11.70 0.45 -10.68
CA ASP A 109 11.91 -0.68 -9.76
C ASP A 109 12.97 -1.69 -10.23
N ALA A 110 13.57 -1.53 -11.41
CA ALA A 110 14.49 -2.53 -11.96
C ALA A 110 15.77 -2.72 -11.10
N ALA A 111 16.16 -1.69 -10.33
CA ALA A 111 17.21 -1.81 -9.31
C ALA A 111 16.75 -2.56 -8.03
N GLY A 112 15.45 -2.87 -7.91
CA GLY A 112 14.85 -3.38 -6.68
C GLY A 112 14.52 -2.27 -5.67
N TYR A 113 13.62 -2.56 -4.74
CA TYR A 113 13.15 -1.59 -3.74
C TYR A 113 13.26 -2.08 -2.29
N GLY A 114 13.76 -3.29 -2.08
CA GLY A 114 14.07 -3.82 -0.75
C GLY A 114 15.37 -3.22 -0.24
N ILE A 115 15.36 -2.66 0.97
CA ILE A 115 16.54 -2.12 1.63
C ILE A 115 16.72 -2.91 2.94
N ALA A 116 17.88 -3.53 3.11
CA ALA A 116 18.25 -4.22 4.34
C ALA A 116 18.52 -3.21 5.48
N LEU A 117 18.64 -3.71 6.71
CA LEU A 117 18.87 -2.87 7.89
C LEU A 117 20.10 -1.97 7.75
N ASP A 118 21.19 -2.52 7.20
CA ASP A 118 22.46 -1.80 6.92
C ASP A 118 22.55 -1.32 5.47
N GLY A 119 21.44 -1.42 4.70
CA GLY A 119 21.37 -0.95 3.32
C GLY A 119 21.42 0.56 3.20
N ASP A 120 21.69 1.03 1.99
CA ASP A 120 21.84 2.45 1.69
C ASP A 120 21.07 2.84 0.43
N LEU A 121 20.10 3.74 0.57
CA LEU A 121 19.32 4.27 -0.55
C LEU A 121 20.19 5.02 -1.57
N THR A 122 21.27 5.68 -1.14
CA THR A 122 22.16 6.39 -2.08
C THR A 122 22.82 5.41 -3.05
N VAL A 123 23.24 4.25 -2.55
CA VAL A 123 23.79 3.17 -3.36
C VAL A 123 22.72 2.61 -4.30
N ARG A 124 21.51 2.37 -3.77
CA ARG A 124 20.37 1.89 -4.58
C ARG A 124 20.05 2.84 -5.73
N MET A 125 20.03 4.14 -5.47
CA MET A 125 19.71 5.14 -6.49
C MET A 125 20.83 5.39 -7.52
N ALA A 126 22.04 4.91 -7.26
CA ALA A 126 23.14 4.91 -8.22
C ALA A 126 23.15 3.67 -9.15
N GLU A 127 22.34 2.65 -8.85
CA GLU A 127 22.29 1.42 -9.64
C GLU A 127 21.58 1.63 -10.98
N PRO A 128 22.02 0.95 -12.06
CA PRO A 128 21.29 0.88 -13.32
C PRO A 128 19.84 0.37 -13.06
N GLY A 129 18.87 1.00 -13.69
CA GLY A 129 17.46 0.61 -13.55
C GLY A 129 16.73 1.26 -12.39
N ALA A 130 17.38 2.08 -11.55
CA ALA A 130 16.68 2.93 -10.58
C ALA A 130 15.93 4.11 -11.23
N TRP A 131 16.27 4.44 -12.47
CA TRP A 131 15.76 5.58 -13.19
C TRP A 131 15.30 5.25 -14.61
N ASP A 132 14.30 5.99 -15.06
CA ASP A 132 13.90 6.04 -16.47
C ASP A 132 14.84 6.99 -17.24
N ALA A 133 15.63 6.45 -18.13
CA ALA A 133 16.52 7.23 -18.96
C ALA A 133 15.84 7.82 -20.22
N ALA A 134 14.68 7.28 -20.58
CA ALA A 134 13.96 7.66 -21.80
C ALA A 134 12.93 8.77 -21.56
N HIS A 135 12.29 8.76 -20.41
CA HIS A 135 11.22 9.70 -20.09
C HIS A 135 11.59 10.57 -18.90
N GLY A 136 11.45 11.87 -19.07
CA GLY A 136 11.61 12.84 -18.00
C GLY A 136 10.47 12.81 -16.98
N ALA A 137 10.56 13.71 -16.01
CA ALA A 137 9.49 13.88 -15.02
C ALA A 137 8.15 14.23 -15.70
N GLY A 138 7.07 13.64 -15.17
CA GLY A 138 5.72 13.76 -15.72
C GLY A 138 5.21 12.51 -16.39
N TYR A 139 6.08 11.64 -16.90
CA TYR A 139 5.70 10.32 -17.39
C TYR A 139 5.37 9.41 -16.20
N PHE A 140 4.19 8.81 -16.21
CA PHE A 140 3.75 7.93 -15.14
C PHE A 140 4.40 6.54 -15.26
N ALA A 141 5.03 6.11 -14.18
CA ALA A 141 5.50 4.75 -14.00
C ALA A 141 5.36 4.35 -12.55
N TYR A 142 4.47 3.41 -12.28
CA TYR A 142 4.29 2.92 -10.92
C TYR A 142 5.58 2.27 -10.42
N ALA A 143 6.18 2.84 -9.38
CA ALA A 143 7.42 2.34 -8.80
C ALA A 143 7.32 2.26 -7.27
N ASN A 144 7.64 1.08 -6.72
CA ASN A 144 7.70 0.86 -5.27
C ASN A 144 8.82 1.64 -4.63
N LEU A 145 9.95 1.80 -5.32
CA LEU A 145 11.15 2.51 -4.85
C LEU A 145 10.88 4.00 -4.52
N ASN A 146 9.82 4.61 -5.06
CA ASN A 146 9.39 5.94 -4.63
C ASN A 146 9.14 6.02 -3.11
N TYR A 147 8.64 4.95 -2.48
CA TYR A 147 8.21 4.98 -1.08
C TYR A 147 9.34 4.89 -0.07
N PRO A 148 10.40 4.06 -0.25
CA PRO A 148 11.66 4.23 0.47
C PRO A 148 12.23 5.66 0.43
N LEU A 149 12.17 6.32 -0.73
CA LEU A 149 12.61 7.71 -0.86
C LEU A 149 11.70 8.69 -0.10
N ILE A 150 10.37 8.52 -0.18
CA ILE A 150 9.41 9.31 0.60
C ILE A 150 9.66 9.13 2.10
N ALA A 151 9.88 7.89 2.55
CA ALA A 151 10.20 7.61 3.95
C ALA A 151 11.52 8.30 4.37
N ALA A 152 12.55 8.27 3.52
CA ALA A 152 13.82 8.96 3.76
C ALA A 152 13.63 10.49 3.89
N VAL A 153 12.80 11.09 3.04
CA VAL A 153 12.44 12.52 3.12
C VAL A 153 11.71 12.84 4.42
N MET A 154 10.75 11.99 4.83
CA MET A 154 10.04 12.17 6.10
C MET A 154 10.99 12.09 7.29
N GLU A 155 11.92 11.15 7.29
CA GLU A 155 12.94 10.98 8.33
C GLU A 155 13.90 12.16 8.38
N GLY A 156 14.39 12.61 7.23
CA GLY A 156 15.28 13.78 7.15
C GLY A 156 14.63 15.07 7.66
N ALA A 157 13.34 15.27 7.35
CA ALA A 157 12.58 16.43 7.79
C ALA A 157 12.22 16.42 9.30
N THR A 158 12.11 15.23 9.91
CA THR A 158 11.61 15.09 11.28
C THR A 158 12.65 14.60 12.29
N GLY A 159 13.75 14.02 11.85
CA GLY A 159 14.72 13.33 12.71
C GLY A 159 14.17 12.07 13.37
N THR A 160 13.04 11.54 12.90
CA THR A 160 12.31 10.41 13.49
C THR A 160 12.24 9.25 12.51
N ARG A 161 12.43 8.03 13.02
CA ARG A 161 12.37 6.80 12.20
C ARG A 161 10.98 6.57 11.62
N PHE A 162 10.91 6.12 10.37
CA PHE A 162 9.68 5.97 9.59
C PHE A 162 8.53 5.27 10.32
N ASP A 163 8.77 4.13 10.96
CA ASP A 163 7.73 3.37 11.66
C ASP A 163 7.10 4.17 12.81
N ARG A 164 7.89 5.00 13.50
CA ARG A 164 7.41 5.91 14.56
C ARG A 164 6.62 7.07 13.97
N ILE A 165 7.10 7.65 12.86
CA ILE A 165 6.34 8.70 12.15
C ILE A 165 4.95 8.17 11.79
N MET A 166 4.85 6.95 11.25
CA MET A 166 3.56 6.36 10.89
C MET A 166 2.65 6.13 12.10
N ALA A 167 3.22 5.66 13.23
CA ALA A 167 2.48 5.51 14.48
C ALA A 167 1.92 6.85 14.98
N GLU A 168 2.73 7.91 14.96
CA GLU A 168 2.37 9.24 15.47
C GLU A 168 1.46 10.03 14.52
N GLN A 169 1.72 9.94 13.21
CA GLN A 169 1.02 10.78 12.25
C GLN A 169 -0.28 10.13 11.76
N VAL A 170 -0.40 8.79 11.72
CA VAL A 170 -1.56 8.10 11.13
C VAL A 170 -2.28 7.24 12.16
N PHE A 171 -1.60 6.26 12.75
CA PHE A 171 -2.30 5.24 13.52
C PHE A 171 -2.91 5.79 14.81
N ALA A 172 -2.15 6.55 15.60
CA ALA A 172 -2.65 7.13 16.84
C ALA A 172 -3.78 8.16 16.62
N PRO A 173 -3.64 9.16 15.70
CA PRO A 173 -4.72 10.12 15.46
C PRO A 173 -5.99 9.51 14.92
N LEU A 174 -5.90 8.47 14.08
CA LEU A 174 -7.04 7.76 13.54
C LEU A 174 -7.54 6.62 14.46
N LYS A 175 -6.88 6.41 15.62
CA LYS A 175 -7.17 5.33 16.58
C LYS A 175 -7.18 3.95 15.90
N ILE A 176 -6.19 3.68 15.07
CA ILE A 176 -6.03 2.45 14.32
C ILE A 176 -5.02 1.54 15.01
N ALA A 177 -5.37 0.29 15.24
CA ALA A 177 -4.43 -0.77 15.56
C ALA A 177 -3.74 -1.22 14.27
N GLY A 178 -2.58 -0.60 13.96
CA GLY A 178 -1.80 -0.89 12.76
C GLY A 178 -0.34 -0.56 12.96
N CYS A 179 0.51 -1.13 12.12
CA CYS A 179 1.96 -0.89 12.17
C CYS A 179 2.61 -1.19 10.82
N PHE A 180 3.90 -0.89 10.70
CA PHE A 180 4.73 -1.33 9.58
C PHE A 180 5.67 -2.46 10.04
N ASN A 181 5.64 -3.57 9.32
CA ASN A 181 6.49 -4.75 9.55
C ASN A 181 6.54 -5.19 11.04
N TRP A 182 5.42 -5.13 11.74
CA TRP A 182 5.26 -5.53 13.15
C TRP A 182 6.02 -4.67 14.17
N SER A 183 6.79 -3.66 13.75
CA SER A 183 7.73 -2.93 14.59
C SER A 183 7.06 -2.11 15.71
N THR A 184 5.92 -1.49 15.41
CA THR A 184 5.16 -0.65 16.36
C THR A 184 3.76 -1.20 16.62
N CYS A 185 3.49 -2.45 16.24
CA CYS A 185 2.25 -3.14 16.56
C CYS A 185 2.12 -3.38 18.08
N ALA A 186 0.89 -3.51 18.54
CA ALA A 186 0.61 -3.99 19.89
C ALA A 186 1.26 -5.38 20.09
N PRO A 187 1.74 -5.70 21.31
CA PRO A 187 2.49 -6.95 21.55
C PRO A 187 1.74 -8.24 21.20
N ASP A 188 0.42 -8.22 21.29
CA ASP A 188 -0.46 -9.35 20.99
C ASP A 188 -0.93 -9.43 19.54
N ALA A 189 -0.66 -8.40 18.73
CA ALA A 189 -1.15 -8.33 17.35
C ALA A 189 -0.69 -9.54 16.50
N ALA A 190 0.52 -10.05 16.75
CA ALA A 190 1.06 -11.21 16.06
C ALA A 190 0.23 -12.50 16.25
N ARG A 191 -0.50 -12.62 17.37
CA ARG A 191 -1.38 -13.77 17.63
C ARG A 191 -2.59 -13.81 16.70
N HIS A 192 -2.97 -12.66 16.18
CA HIS A 192 -4.12 -12.47 15.29
C HIS A 192 -3.69 -12.27 13.84
N ALA A 193 -2.39 -12.37 13.53
CA ALA A 193 -1.89 -12.22 12.17
C ALA A 193 -2.58 -13.20 11.21
N VAL A 194 -2.95 -12.71 10.04
CA VAL A 194 -3.39 -13.55 8.93
C VAL A 194 -2.15 -14.07 8.21
N VAL A 195 -1.98 -15.39 8.19
CA VAL A 195 -0.93 -16.06 7.42
C VAL A 195 -1.27 -15.97 5.94
N LEU A 196 -0.33 -15.51 5.14
CA LEU A 196 -0.50 -15.46 3.70
C LEU A 196 -0.03 -16.75 3.06
N TYR A 197 -0.88 -17.36 2.27
CA TYR A 197 -0.61 -18.58 1.53
C TYR A 197 -0.60 -18.31 0.03
N ARG A 198 0.31 -18.97 -0.68
CA ARG A 198 0.27 -19.07 -2.14
C ARG A 198 -0.96 -19.86 -2.59
N ALA A 199 -1.33 -19.73 -3.87
CA ALA A 199 -2.49 -20.43 -4.43
C ALA A 199 -2.40 -21.97 -4.25
N TRP A 200 -1.21 -22.53 -4.24
CA TRP A 200 -0.93 -23.96 -4.04
C TRP A 200 -0.76 -24.37 -2.56
N GLY A 201 -1.01 -23.46 -1.61
CA GLY A 201 -1.08 -23.76 -0.18
C GLY A 201 0.21 -23.56 0.62
N GLU A 202 1.32 -23.24 -0.01
CA GLU A 202 2.58 -22.90 0.67
C GLU A 202 2.43 -21.58 1.45
N VAL A 203 3.04 -21.52 2.64
CA VAL A 203 3.16 -20.28 3.42
C VAL A 203 4.04 -19.30 2.64
N ALA A 204 3.48 -18.14 2.34
CA ALA A 204 4.19 -17.08 1.64
C ALA A 204 4.76 -16.01 2.57
N TYR A 205 4.01 -15.65 3.62
CA TYR A 205 4.40 -14.59 4.55
C TYR A 205 3.60 -14.60 5.86
N ASP A 206 4.15 -13.95 6.90
CA ASP A 206 3.51 -13.70 8.19
C ASP A 206 3.04 -14.96 8.96
N ASP A 207 3.71 -16.11 8.77
CA ASP A 207 3.58 -17.24 9.68
C ASP A 207 4.40 -16.97 10.94
N LEU A 208 3.77 -16.32 11.90
CA LEU A 208 4.42 -15.76 13.08
C LEU A 208 4.31 -16.67 14.31
N HIS A 209 3.53 -17.78 14.25
CA HIS A 209 3.26 -18.66 15.38
C HIS A 209 2.88 -17.88 16.66
N GLY A 210 2.13 -16.78 16.51
CA GLY A 210 1.68 -15.93 17.60
C GLY A 210 2.73 -14.99 18.21
N ARG A 211 3.91 -14.84 17.61
CA ARG A 211 5.01 -13.99 18.12
C ARG A 211 5.46 -13.00 17.06
N PRO A 212 5.86 -11.78 17.45
CA PRO A 212 6.50 -10.86 16.50
C PRO A 212 7.73 -11.50 15.85
N PRO A 213 8.06 -11.17 14.59
CA PRO A 213 9.27 -11.68 13.93
C PRO A 213 10.51 -11.19 14.66
N ALA A 214 11.58 -12.00 14.65
CA ALA A 214 12.88 -11.64 15.24
C ALA A 214 13.48 -10.38 14.57
N CYS A 215 13.20 -10.17 13.29
CA CYS A 215 13.58 -8.98 12.55
C CYS A 215 12.37 -8.43 11.80
N PRO A 216 12.01 -7.15 12.00
CA PRO A 216 10.84 -6.56 11.34
C PRO A 216 11.03 -6.29 9.84
N GLY A 217 12.26 -6.37 9.33
CA GLY A 217 12.60 -6.20 7.93
C GLY A 217 13.66 -7.19 7.49
N THR A 218 14.32 -6.92 6.36
CA THR A 218 15.45 -7.71 5.90
C THR A 218 16.64 -7.47 6.84
N PRO A 219 17.19 -8.50 7.49
CA PRO A 219 18.36 -8.36 8.34
C PRO A 219 19.55 -7.72 7.60
N ALA A 220 20.53 -7.25 8.34
CA ALA A 220 21.80 -6.83 7.81
C ALA A 220 22.55 -7.99 7.12
N GLN A 221 23.56 -7.70 6.31
CA GLN A 221 24.31 -8.71 5.55
C GLN A 221 24.92 -9.81 6.42
N ASP A 222 25.25 -9.52 7.67
CA ASP A 222 25.75 -10.49 8.65
C ASP A 222 24.64 -11.29 9.37
N GLY A 223 23.36 -11.10 8.97
CA GLY A 223 22.19 -11.71 9.59
C GLY A 223 21.71 -11.01 10.86
N GLY A 224 22.40 -9.98 11.33
CA GLY A 224 22.03 -9.21 12.53
C GLY A 224 20.80 -8.32 12.31
N CYS A 225 20.03 -8.12 13.38
CA CYS A 225 18.85 -7.27 13.38
C CYS A 225 18.83 -6.26 14.54
N ASP A 226 19.97 -5.67 14.84
CA ASP A 226 20.06 -4.59 15.81
C ASP A 226 19.65 -3.26 15.17
N LEU A 227 18.51 -2.71 15.59
CA LEU A 227 17.99 -1.44 15.07
C LEU A 227 18.88 -0.23 15.39
N ALA A 228 19.90 -0.35 16.25
CA ALA A 228 20.92 0.69 16.43
C ALA A 228 21.75 0.91 15.15
N ARG A 229 21.76 -0.05 14.23
CA ARG A 229 22.42 0.03 12.92
C ARG A 229 21.58 0.78 11.88
N TYR A 230 20.32 1.06 12.17
CA TYR A 230 19.43 1.80 11.28
C TYR A 230 19.91 3.23 11.09
N ARG A 231 20.08 3.67 9.85
CA ARG A 231 20.48 5.04 9.51
C ARG A 231 19.31 5.79 8.88
N LEU A 232 18.88 6.86 9.57
CA LEU A 232 17.82 7.74 9.05
C LEU A 232 18.17 8.22 7.64
N SER A 233 17.20 8.31 6.75
CA SER A 233 17.30 8.72 5.35
C SER A 233 18.15 7.80 4.45
N HIS A 234 18.77 6.77 5.00
CA HIS A 234 19.54 5.77 4.25
C HIS A 234 18.90 4.37 4.27
N SER A 235 18.52 3.89 5.46
CA SER A 235 17.88 2.57 5.62
C SER A 235 16.35 2.59 5.50
N SER A 236 15.75 3.69 5.01
CA SER A 236 14.32 4.00 5.13
C SER A 236 13.38 3.00 4.41
N GLY A 237 13.92 2.14 3.55
CA GLY A 237 13.18 1.03 2.94
C GLY A 237 13.00 -0.19 3.84
N PHE A 238 13.73 -0.29 4.98
CA PHE A 238 13.75 -1.45 5.87
C PHE A 238 12.35 -1.84 6.39
N PHE A 239 11.52 -0.86 6.75
CA PHE A 239 10.15 -1.08 7.20
C PHE A 239 9.13 -1.25 6.06
N SER A 240 9.58 -1.36 4.83
CA SER A 240 8.74 -1.56 3.63
C SER A 240 7.62 -0.52 3.50
N PRO A 241 7.92 0.77 3.40
CA PRO A 241 6.90 1.83 3.31
C PRO A 241 5.95 1.65 2.11
N GLN A 242 6.41 0.99 1.05
CA GLN A 242 5.61 0.69 -0.15
C GLN A 242 4.55 -0.40 0.06
N GLY A 243 4.67 -1.26 1.11
CA GLY A 243 3.81 -2.44 1.20
C GLY A 243 3.83 -3.17 2.54
N GLY A 244 4.48 -2.62 3.57
CA GLY A 244 4.72 -3.28 4.85
C GLY A 244 3.66 -3.05 5.93
N MET A 245 2.56 -2.36 5.63
CA MET A 245 1.52 -2.09 6.63
C MET A 245 0.76 -3.37 7.01
N ARG A 246 0.59 -3.58 8.32
CA ARG A 246 -0.31 -4.59 8.93
C ARG A 246 -1.46 -3.86 9.57
N ILE A 247 -2.67 -4.18 9.11
CA ILE A 247 -3.89 -3.50 9.50
C ILE A 247 -5.09 -4.40 9.20
N ALA A 248 -6.13 -4.32 10.03
CA ALA A 248 -7.39 -5.01 9.77
C ALA A 248 -8.29 -4.24 8.80
N PRO A 249 -9.26 -4.88 8.12
CA PRO A 249 -10.29 -4.21 7.33
C PRO A 249 -11.01 -3.08 8.07
N THR A 250 -11.28 -3.25 9.36
CA THR A 250 -11.89 -2.20 10.21
C THR A 250 -10.99 -0.99 10.40
N GLY A 251 -9.68 -1.18 10.44
CA GLY A 251 -8.69 -0.10 10.44
C GLY A 251 -8.61 0.62 9.08
N LEU A 252 -8.66 -0.13 7.98
CA LEU A 252 -8.72 0.44 6.63
C LEU A 252 -9.96 1.32 6.42
N ALA A 253 -11.11 0.96 7.00
CA ALA A 253 -12.31 1.79 6.94
C ALA A 253 -12.08 3.18 7.56
N ARG A 254 -11.26 3.30 8.62
CA ARG A 254 -10.89 4.59 9.22
C ARG A 254 -9.99 5.42 8.31
N ILE A 255 -9.05 4.77 7.61
CA ILE A 255 -8.23 5.43 6.56
C ILE A 255 -9.16 5.92 5.44
N GLY A 256 -10.11 5.10 4.99
CA GLY A 256 -11.09 5.48 3.98
C GLY A 256 -11.95 6.67 4.41
N ALA A 257 -12.42 6.71 5.65
CA ALA A 257 -13.17 7.83 6.20
C ALA A 257 -12.34 9.12 6.23
N ALA A 258 -11.05 9.02 6.56
CA ALA A 258 -10.13 10.15 6.55
C ALA A 258 -9.85 10.69 5.13
N LEU A 259 -9.94 9.82 4.12
CA LEU A 259 -9.79 10.18 2.72
C LEU A 259 -11.05 10.82 2.12
N ALA A 260 -12.24 10.45 2.63
CA ALA A 260 -13.51 10.91 2.10
C ALA A 260 -13.84 12.35 2.49
N ARG A 261 -13.43 12.80 3.67
CA ARG A 261 -13.89 14.10 4.21
C ARG A 261 -12.82 14.80 5.06
N PRO A 262 -12.88 16.15 5.16
CA PRO A 262 -12.03 16.90 6.08
C PRO A 262 -12.25 16.49 7.55
N GLY A 263 -11.20 16.66 8.34
CA GLY A 263 -11.17 16.32 9.78
C GLY A 263 -9.80 15.81 10.19
N TYR A 264 -9.32 14.75 9.55
CA TYR A 264 -7.93 14.30 9.72
C TYR A 264 -6.95 15.21 8.94
N LEU A 265 -7.29 15.57 7.70
CA LEU A 265 -6.64 16.61 6.91
C LEU A 265 -7.58 17.80 6.72
N SER A 266 -7.02 18.97 6.48
CA SER A 266 -7.78 20.14 6.05
C SER A 266 -8.44 19.89 4.68
N ARG A 267 -9.48 20.67 4.35
CA ARG A 267 -10.13 20.61 3.05
C ARG A 267 -9.15 20.85 1.89
N ALA A 268 -8.22 21.78 2.06
CA ALA A 268 -7.22 22.11 1.05
C ALA A 268 -6.23 20.95 0.80
N SER A 269 -5.70 20.36 1.86
CA SER A 269 -4.78 19.23 1.78
C SER A 269 -5.46 17.99 1.19
N LEU A 270 -6.70 17.71 1.62
CA LEU A 270 -7.47 16.59 1.08
C LEU A 270 -7.75 16.79 -0.41
N ALA A 271 -8.17 17.98 -0.83
CA ALA A 271 -8.39 18.30 -2.23
C ALA A 271 -7.11 18.19 -3.06
N ALA A 272 -5.96 18.64 -2.53
CA ALA A 272 -4.65 18.47 -3.19
C ALA A 272 -4.29 16.99 -3.37
N MET A 273 -4.53 16.17 -2.34
CA MET A 273 -4.22 14.74 -2.33
C MET A 273 -5.10 13.95 -3.30
N THR A 274 -6.40 14.25 -3.33
CA THR A 274 -7.40 13.48 -4.08
C THR A 274 -7.65 14.02 -5.49
N ARG A 275 -7.06 15.15 -5.86
CA ARG A 275 -7.08 15.63 -7.25
C ARG A 275 -6.13 14.77 -8.10
N PRO A 276 -6.52 14.34 -9.33
CA PRO A 276 -5.58 13.70 -10.25
C PRO A 276 -4.36 14.60 -10.51
N GLN A 277 -3.18 14.09 -10.23
CA GLN A 277 -1.89 14.69 -10.59
C GLN A 277 -1.48 14.19 -11.98
N TRP A 278 -1.92 13.02 -12.34
CA TRP A 278 -1.75 12.42 -13.64
C TRP A 278 -3.04 11.74 -14.08
N ARG A 279 -3.33 11.84 -15.37
CA ARG A 279 -4.38 11.10 -16.06
C ARG A 279 -3.83 10.63 -17.38
N TYR A 280 -4.09 9.38 -17.74
CA TYR A 280 -3.64 8.83 -19.00
C TYR A 280 -4.25 9.58 -20.19
N ASP A 281 -3.41 9.99 -21.13
CA ASP A 281 -3.79 10.71 -22.35
C ASP A 281 -3.55 9.92 -23.64
N GLY A 282 -3.13 8.64 -23.51
CA GLY A 282 -2.81 7.74 -24.61
C GLY A 282 -1.32 7.42 -24.74
N HIS A 283 -0.42 8.22 -24.14
CA HIS A 283 1.04 8.06 -24.32
C HIS A 283 1.91 8.55 -23.16
N ASN A 284 1.34 9.14 -22.11
CA ASN A 284 2.09 9.79 -21.03
C ASN A 284 2.36 8.87 -19.82
N GLY A 285 2.29 7.55 -19.98
CA GLY A 285 2.58 6.63 -18.87
C GLY A 285 2.33 5.16 -19.14
N ASP A 286 2.83 4.35 -18.24
CA ASP A 286 2.66 2.89 -18.20
C ASP A 286 1.38 2.54 -17.42
N ILE A 287 0.33 2.16 -18.11
CA ILE A 287 -1.01 1.94 -17.53
C ILE A 287 -1.22 0.54 -16.92
N GLY A 288 -0.22 -0.35 -16.96
CA GLY A 288 -0.34 -1.70 -16.39
C GLY A 288 -1.52 -2.49 -16.95
N GLY A 289 -1.69 -2.54 -18.27
CA GLY A 289 -2.81 -3.23 -18.91
C GLY A 289 -4.17 -2.58 -18.64
N GLY A 290 -4.20 -1.30 -18.31
CA GLY A 290 -5.44 -0.55 -18.04
C GLY A 290 -5.78 -0.43 -16.55
N PHE A 291 -4.88 -0.86 -15.68
CA PHE A 291 -5.04 -0.81 -14.23
C PHE A 291 -4.89 0.62 -13.67
N TYR A 292 -3.98 1.42 -14.26
CA TYR A 292 -3.73 2.79 -13.88
C TYR A 292 -4.24 3.74 -14.96
N CYS A 293 -5.27 4.49 -14.69
CA CYS A 293 -5.84 5.47 -15.64
C CYS A 293 -5.83 6.90 -15.11
N ALA A 294 -5.79 7.06 -13.80
CA ALA A 294 -5.57 8.33 -13.11
C ALA A 294 -4.92 8.09 -11.75
N PHE A 295 -4.09 9.03 -11.29
CA PHE A 295 -3.39 8.94 -10.02
C PHE A 295 -3.26 10.29 -9.34
N GLY A 296 -3.51 10.34 -8.03
CA GLY A 296 -3.34 11.51 -7.16
C GLY A 296 -2.04 11.45 -6.35
N LEU A 297 -2.01 12.07 -5.17
CA LEU A 297 -0.86 11.96 -4.27
C LEU A 297 -1.01 10.69 -3.42
N GLY A 298 -0.45 9.57 -3.90
CA GLY A 298 -0.59 8.25 -3.28
C GLY A 298 -2.02 7.69 -3.35
N VAL A 299 -2.85 8.20 -4.22
CA VAL A 299 -4.26 7.86 -4.39
C VAL A 299 -4.48 7.32 -5.79
N MET A 300 -4.96 6.08 -5.89
CA MET A 300 -5.48 5.51 -7.13
C MET A 300 -6.94 5.92 -7.33
N PHE A 301 -7.34 5.95 -8.60
CA PHE A 301 -8.73 6.08 -9.01
C PHE A 301 -9.21 4.76 -9.61
N ILE A 302 -10.47 4.40 -9.36
CA ILE A 302 -11.19 3.37 -10.10
C ILE A 302 -12.47 3.98 -10.68
N GLY A 303 -12.91 3.45 -11.82
CA GLY A 303 -14.00 4.05 -12.57
C GLY A 303 -13.68 5.52 -12.91
N SER A 304 -12.44 5.80 -13.28
CA SER A 304 -11.92 7.16 -13.45
C SER A 304 -12.59 7.93 -14.58
N GLY A 305 -13.31 7.22 -15.45
CA GLY A 305 -13.92 7.80 -16.64
C GLY A 305 -12.90 8.32 -17.67
N THR A 306 -11.65 7.84 -17.60
CA THR A 306 -10.61 8.19 -18.57
C THR A 306 -10.98 7.60 -19.93
N PRO A 307 -11.17 8.42 -20.97
CA PRO A 307 -11.75 7.96 -22.23
C PRO A 307 -10.74 7.28 -23.16
N GLN A 308 -9.48 7.19 -22.77
CA GLN A 308 -8.41 6.65 -23.60
C GLN A 308 -8.53 5.13 -23.77
N PRO A 309 -8.30 4.61 -24.97
CA PRO A 309 -8.24 3.18 -25.22
C PRO A 309 -7.20 2.51 -24.28
N GLY A 310 -7.56 1.33 -23.78
CA GLY A 310 -6.71 0.57 -22.87
C GLY A 310 -6.99 0.85 -21.38
N CYS A 311 -7.79 1.85 -21.00
CA CYS A 311 -8.22 2.06 -19.62
C CYS A 311 -9.37 1.12 -19.25
N HIS A 312 -9.14 0.25 -18.23
CA HIS A 312 -10.10 -0.75 -17.76
C HIS A 312 -10.12 -0.79 -16.22
N ASP A 313 -10.21 0.38 -15.59
CA ASP A 313 -10.00 0.59 -14.15
C ASP A 313 -11.25 0.51 -13.27
N ASP A 314 -12.37 -0.09 -13.74
CA ASP A 314 -13.60 -0.22 -12.94
C ASP A 314 -13.88 -1.67 -12.48
N PRO A 315 -13.29 -2.15 -11.36
CA PRO A 315 -13.54 -3.49 -10.83
C PRO A 315 -14.96 -3.67 -10.26
N ILE A 316 -15.66 -2.61 -9.94
CA ILE A 316 -17.03 -2.67 -9.40
C ILE A 316 -18.05 -2.73 -10.54
N GLY A 317 -17.82 -1.96 -11.59
CA GLY A 317 -18.63 -1.99 -12.81
C GLY A 317 -19.94 -1.24 -12.72
N ASP A 318 -19.98 -0.23 -11.89
CA ASP A 318 -21.13 0.66 -11.77
C ASP A 318 -20.88 2.05 -12.37
N GLY A 319 -19.71 2.26 -12.98
CA GLY A 319 -19.31 3.51 -13.63
C GLY A 319 -19.05 4.67 -12.65
N LYS A 320 -19.00 4.41 -11.35
CA LYS A 320 -18.76 5.46 -10.34
C LYS A 320 -17.28 5.58 -10.05
N THR A 321 -16.80 6.81 -10.10
CA THR A 321 -15.44 7.09 -9.66
C THR A 321 -15.30 6.92 -8.16
N ARG A 322 -14.28 6.14 -7.75
CA ARG A 322 -13.85 6.01 -6.36
C ARG A 322 -12.36 6.26 -6.26
N ILE A 323 -11.96 6.65 -5.08
CA ILE A 323 -10.56 6.92 -4.72
C ILE A 323 -10.12 5.94 -3.63
N GLY A 324 -8.84 5.61 -3.64
CA GLY A 324 -8.28 4.68 -2.65
C GLY A 324 -6.97 4.08 -3.12
N HIS A 325 -6.78 2.79 -2.89
CA HIS A 325 -5.63 2.04 -3.41
C HIS A 325 -5.91 0.54 -3.41
N ALA A 326 -5.38 -0.15 -4.41
CA ALA A 326 -5.30 -1.62 -4.45
C ALA A 326 -4.02 -2.12 -3.77
N GLY A 327 -3.98 -3.40 -3.44
CA GLY A 327 -2.78 -4.04 -2.92
C GLY A 327 -2.61 -5.46 -3.44
N GLU A 328 -1.37 -5.80 -3.79
CA GLU A 328 -0.98 -7.12 -4.29
C GLU A 328 0.35 -7.54 -3.71
N ALA A 329 0.40 -8.66 -3.03
CA ALA A 329 1.62 -9.34 -2.60
C ALA A 329 1.34 -10.73 -2.05
N TYR A 330 2.23 -11.69 -2.30
CA TYR A 330 2.22 -12.99 -1.60
C TYR A 330 0.90 -13.76 -1.71
N GLY A 331 0.25 -13.71 -2.86
CA GLY A 331 -1.07 -14.33 -3.08
C GLY A 331 -2.23 -13.56 -2.47
N LEU A 332 -2.00 -12.38 -1.90
CA LEU A 332 -3.06 -11.48 -1.43
C LEU A 332 -3.43 -10.49 -2.54
N ARG A 333 -4.73 -10.23 -2.64
CA ARG A 333 -5.31 -9.07 -3.33
C ARG A 333 -6.15 -8.28 -2.33
N SER A 334 -6.01 -6.98 -2.31
CA SER A 334 -6.73 -6.11 -1.37
C SER A 334 -7.18 -4.81 -2.03
N GLY A 335 -8.20 -4.16 -1.48
CA GLY A 335 -8.72 -2.90 -1.96
C GLY A 335 -9.32 -2.06 -0.83
N LEU A 336 -9.06 -0.77 -0.88
CA LEU A 336 -9.75 0.26 -0.11
C LEU A 336 -10.29 1.28 -1.11
N TRP A 337 -11.60 1.39 -1.24
CA TRP A 337 -12.26 2.27 -2.21
C TRP A 337 -13.36 3.08 -1.58
N VAL A 338 -13.34 4.38 -1.79
CA VAL A 338 -14.28 5.35 -1.23
C VAL A 338 -14.90 6.18 -2.33
N ASP A 339 -16.20 6.35 -2.29
CA ASP A 339 -16.93 7.33 -3.07
C ASP A 339 -16.95 8.67 -2.31
N PRO A 340 -16.19 9.67 -2.72
CA PRO A 340 -16.10 10.94 -2.00
C PRO A 340 -17.38 11.77 -2.07
N ALA A 341 -18.31 11.46 -2.99
CA ALA A 341 -19.57 12.15 -3.09
C ALA A 341 -20.59 11.69 -2.04
N THR A 342 -20.46 10.44 -1.56
CA THR A 342 -21.41 9.82 -0.64
C THR A 342 -20.81 9.44 0.71
N ASP A 343 -19.50 9.58 0.90
CA ASP A 343 -18.74 9.10 2.08
C ASP A 343 -18.92 7.58 2.34
N LYS A 344 -19.21 6.82 1.28
CA LYS A 344 -19.38 5.35 1.36
C LYS A 344 -18.16 4.67 0.80
N GLY A 345 -17.77 3.57 1.43
CA GLY A 345 -16.62 2.82 0.96
C GLY A 345 -16.62 1.35 1.35
N VAL A 346 -15.66 0.65 0.77
CA VAL A 346 -15.35 -0.75 1.07
C VAL A 346 -13.86 -0.91 1.33
N ALA A 347 -13.52 -1.76 2.27
CA ALA A 347 -12.16 -2.23 2.50
C ALA A 347 -12.18 -3.75 2.57
N PHE A 348 -11.32 -4.42 1.83
CA PHE A 348 -11.32 -5.88 1.75
C PHE A 348 -9.97 -6.44 1.37
N TYR A 349 -9.82 -7.73 1.60
CA TYR A 349 -8.78 -8.56 0.99
C TYR A 349 -9.29 -9.97 0.72
N THR A 350 -8.59 -10.69 -0.15
CA THR A 350 -8.69 -12.12 -0.39
C THR A 350 -7.30 -12.70 -0.58
N THR A 351 -7.07 -13.93 -0.13
CA THR A 351 -5.75 -14.59 -0.17
C THR A 351 -5.74 -15.80 -1.11
N ALA A 352 -4.59 -16.43 -1.27
CA ALA A 352 -4.36 -17.58 -2.15
C ALA A 352 -4.80 -17.31 -3.61
N VAL A 353 -4.58 -16.10 -4.10
CA VAL A 353 -4.76 -15.73 -5.50
C VAL A 353 -3.48 -16.02 -6.25
N ALA A 354 -3.55 -16.74 -7.35
CA ALA A 354 -2.38 -17.03 -8.19
C ALA A 354 -1.86 -15.75 -8.85
N ASP A 355 -0.56 -15.71 -9.12
CA ASP A 355 0.07 -14.53 -9.76
C ASP A 355 -0.44 -14.35 -11.20
N ASP A 356 -0.81 -15.44 -11.88
CA ASP A 356 -1.42 -15.51 -13.22
C ASP A 356 -2.94 -15.61 -13.18
N ALA A 357 -3.58 -15.27 -12.06
CA ALA A 357 -5.03 -15.34 -11.96
C ALA A 357 -5.71 -14.52 -13.09
N PRO A 358 -6.77 -15.05 -13.70
CA PRO A 358 -7.42 -14.38 -14.81
C PRO A 358 -7.98 -13.02 -14.37
N VAL A 359 -7.79 -12.02 -15.22
CA VAL A 359 -8.47 -10.74 -15.10
C VAL A 359 -9.98 -10.92 -15.26
N GLY A 360 -10.73 -10.04 -14.59
CA GLY A 360 -12.18 -10.03 -14.69
C GLY A 360 -12.67 -9.24 -15.91
N ARG A 361 -13.71 -8.45 -15.70
CA ARG A 361 -14.22 -7.51 -16.68
C ARG A 361 -13.34 -6.27 -16.83
N SER A 362 -12.60 -5.93 -15.79
CA SER A 362 -11.63 -4.84 -15.72
C SER A 362 -10.20 -5.38 -15.74
N ALA A 363 -9.21 -4.50 -15.53
CA ALA A 363 -7.81 -4.88 -15.36
C ALA A 363 -7.52 -5.57 -14.00
N TYR A 364 -8.51 -5.72 -13.15
CA TYR A 364 -8.41 -6.42 -11.86
C TYR A 364 -8.72 -7.91 -12.04
N THR A 365 -8.22 -8.75 -11.12
CA THR A 365 -8.57 -10.18 -11.16
C THR A 365 -10.06 -10.37 -10.91
N ALA A 366 -10.64 -11.41 -11.53
CA ALA A 366 -12.05 -11.77 -11.34
C ALA A 366 -12.39 -11.95 -9.85
N ARG A 367 -11.41 -12.39 -9.05
CA ARG A 367 -11.56 -12.60 -7.61
C ARG A 367 -11.63 -11.30 -6.82
N GLU A 368 -10.84 -10.29 -7.19
CA GLU A 368 -10.94 -8.94 -6.62
C GLU A 368 -12.30 -8.31 -6.91
N GLU A 369 -12.74 -8.39 -8.17
CA GLU A 369 -14.06 -7.89 -8.58
C GLU A 369 -15.20 -8.56 -7.80
N ALA A 370 -15.15 -9.90 -7.68
CA ALA A 370 -16.13 -10.63 -6.92
C ALA A 370 -16.15 -10.23 -5.45
N MET A 371 -14.97 -10.07 -4.82
CA MET A 371 -14.87 -9.68 -3.43
C MET A 371 -15.39 -8.27 -3.18
N ALA A 372 -15.00 -7.31 -4.02
CA ALA A 372 -15.49 -5.92 -3.94
C ALA A 372 -17.03 -5.86 -4.02
N LYS A 373 -17.62 -6.59 -4.97
CA LYS A 373 -19.09 -6.66 -5.14
C LYS A 373 -19.79 -7.30 -3.95
N ARG A 374 -19.23 -8.40 -3.42
CA ARG A 374 -19.78 -9.09 -2.25
C ARG A 374 -19.80 -8.17 -1.02
N VAL A 375 -18.71 -7.46 -0.75
CA VAL A 375 -18.63 -6.52 0.38
C VAL A 375 -19.59 -5.34 0.19
N LEU A 376 -19.75 -4.83 -1.04
CA LEU A 376 -20.73 -3.78 -1.33
C LEU A 376 -22.17 -4.24 -1.11
N ALA A 377 -22.49 -5.49 -1.44
CA ALA A 377 -23.83 -6.06 -1.30
C ALA A 377 -24.14 -6.60 0.12
N ALA A 378 -23.14 -6.72 0.99
CA ALA A 378 -23.31 -7.23 2.35
C ALA A 378 -24.28 -6.33 3.15
N ARG A 379 -25.12 -6.97 3.98
CA ARG A 379 -26.16 -6.33 4.81
C ARG A 379 -25.76 -6.28 6.28
#